data_850e9f05fc4f31f2a906e7bc27a00653
#
_entry.id   850e9f05fc4f31f2a906e7bc27a00653
#
_cell.length_a   1.000
_cell.length_b   1.000
_cell.length_c   1.000
_cell.angle_alpha   90.00
_cell.angle_beta   90.00
_cell.angle_gamma   90.00
#
_symmetry.space_group_name_H-M   'P 1'
#
loop_
_entity.id
_entity.type
_entity.pdbx_description
1 polymer ?
#
loop_
_entity_poly.entity_id
_entity_poly.type
_entity_poly.pdbx_seq_one_letter_code
_entity_poly.pdbx_strand_id
1 'polypeptide(L)'
;MKRLIVLLIVLAGGVAAASFLVPSHAATVNGSSVSQAVLNSDVRAIAGSPYYQCYLNSEAYLSSNGSEQLPSVVGAGTSQYAGDHPTATAGFTSYYLSQEVNQQLVAEVANQHDVTATPADLKMARAALTNQISTVMTEILQTQQGQDVQYGCSLTGQAITGTQVLSSMPTSFVDTQAQFVATITVLEEDLSGVGSSDADLQNYFTAHQSQFDTVCLTAAPFTSSAAAEDAAAQVAFGTPFATVAASANGGAQGCHLLPEFEAQLPSDAGLGTLATGAVSAPISLSSSEYVLVQITKRTPSSFSAAEAAVKSAVQAKGSTAVQKALTADERRTSVAVNPQYGVWSSVNAAVLPPLTPNPSEVLNAAANERRSAPASVSGLGSSPSGAAGTGASGASGGGAGTGTTGSTGAGAGTGTTGSTGTGASSSTSPTG
;
A
#
# COMPACT_ATOMS: atom_id res chain seq x y z
N MET A 1 -53.96 -8.03 -40.79
CA MET A 1 -52.78 -8.94 -40.71
C MET A 1 -51.47 -8.26 -41.03
N LYS A 2 -51.35 -7.51 -42.15
CA LYS A 2 -50.04 -6.87 -42.50
C LYS A 2 -49.47 -5.90 -41.44
N ARG A 3 -50.29 -5.14 -40.73
CA ARG A 3 -49.86 -4.20 -39.70
C ARG A 3 -49.36 -4.89 -38.42
N LEU A 4 -49.88 -6.10 -38.12
CA LEU A 4 -49.47 -6.88 -36.94
C LEU A 4 -48.10 -7.53 -37.17
N ILE A 5 -47.81 -7.96 -38.41
CA ILE A 5 -46.50 -8.54 -38.79
C ILE A 5 -45.38 -7.47 -38.72
N VAL A 6 -45.69 -6.22 -39.13
CA VAL A 6 -44.70 -5.10 -39.09
C VAL A 6 -44.40 -4.75 -37.63
N LEU A 7 -45.41 -4.78 -36.72
CA LEU A 7 -45.19 -4.48 -35.31
C LEU A 7 -44.35 -5.57 -34.62
N LEU A 8 -44.57 -6.85 -34.99
CA LEU A 8 -43.75 -7.97 -34.46
C LEU A 8 -42.31 -7.92 -34.96
N ILE A 9 -42.05 -7.51 -36.21
CA ILE A 9 -40.71 -7.36 -36.73
C ILE A 9 -39.97 -6.18 -36.04
N VAL A 10 -40.63 -5.08 -35.77
CA VAL A 10 -40.07 -3.95 -35.07
C VAL A 10 -39.77 -4.29 -33.61
N LEU A 11 -40.62 -5.08 -32.93
CA LEU A 11 -40.38 -5.58 -31.57
C LEU A 11 -39.20 -6.57 -31.54
N ALA A 12 -39.15 -7.52 -32.48
CA ALA A 12 -38.09 -8.49 -32.59
C ALA A 12 -36.75 -7.81 -32.97
N GLY A 13 -36.77 -6.81 -33.86
CA GLY A 13 -35.60 -5.99 -34.20
C GLY A 13 -35.12 -5.12 -33.05
N GLY A 14 -36.05 -4.56 -32.27
CA GLY A 14 -35.73 -3.77 -31.08
C GLY A 14 -35.08 -4.58 -29.97
N VAL A 15 -35.54 -5.79 -29.71
CA VAL A 15 -34.95 -6.69 -28.71
C VAL A 15 -33.58 -7.18 -29.17
N ALA A 16 -33.43 -7.53 -30.46
CA ALA A 16 -32.13 -7.91 -31.00
C ALA A 16 -31.11 -6.75 -30.97
N ALA A 17 -31.53 -5.52 -31.30
CA ALA A 17 -30.67 -4.35 -31.22
C ALA A 17 -30.29 -4.01 -29.77
N ALA A 18 -31.19 -4.20 -28.80
CA ALA A 18 -30.88 -3.98 -27.39
C ALA A 18 -29.87 -5.02 -26.85
N SER A 19 -29.88 -6.24 -27.36
CA SER A 19 -28.91 -7.28 -26.99
C SER A 19 -27.49 -6.97 -27.46
N PHE A 20 -27.32 -6.15 -28.52
CA PHE A 20 -26.01 -5.70 -29.00
C PHE A 20 -25.46 -4.47 -28.25
N LEU A 21 -26.26 -3.83 -27.37
CA LEU A 21 -25.88 -2.64 -26.62
C LEU A 21 -25.41 -2.94 -25.20
N VAL A 22 -25.45 -4.20 -24.75
CA VAL A 22 -24.84 -4.58 -23.47
C VAL A 22 -23.33 -4.70 -23.70
N PRO A 23 -22.49 -3.81 -23.13
CA PRO A 23 -21.05 -3.92 -23.32
C PRO A 23 -20.59 -5.27 -22.79
N SER A 24 -19.90 -6.04 -23.63
CA SER A 24 -19.33 -7.35 -23.27
C SER A 24 -18.07 -7.22 -22.39
N HIS A 25 -17.67 -5.98 -22.09
CA HIS A 25 -16.49 -5.64 -21.31
C HIS A 25 -16.85 -4.89 -20.02
N ALA A 26 -16.06 -5.14 -18.98
CA ALA A 26 -16.19 -4.46 -17.68
C ALA A 26 -15.54 -3.06 -17.74
N ALA A 27 -14.44 -2.93 -18.47
CA ALA A 27 -13.77 -1.66 -18.75
C ALA A 27 -13.06 -1.69 -20.09
N THR A 28 -12.68 -0.53 -20.62
CA THR A 28 -11.77 -0.38 -21.74
C THR A 28 -10.68 0.63 -21.38
N VAL A 29 -9.45 0.33 -21.79
CA VAL A 29 -8.26 1.16 -21.60
C VAL A 29 -7.67 1.39 -23.00
N ASN A 30 -7.72 2.60 -23.51
CA ASN A 30 -7.27 2.95 -24.88
C ASN A 30 -7.80 2.01 -25.98
N GLY A 31 -9.01 1.46 -25.80
CA GLY A 31 -9.61 0.49 -26.72
C GLY A 31 -9.32 -0.98 -26.42
N SER A 32 -8.33 -1.30 -25.59
CA SER A 32 -8.14 -2.65 -25.03
C SER A 32 -9.22 -2.94 -24.00
N SER A 33 -9.81 -4.13 -23.99
CA SER A 33 -10.96 -4.43 -23.15
C SER A 33 -10.63 -5.37 -22.00
N VAL A 34 -11.08 -5.02 -20.79
CA VAL A 34 -11.19 -5.94 -19.66
C VAL A 34 -12.49 -6.73 -19.83
N SER A 35 -12.38 -8.04 -20.01
CA SER A 35 -13.54 -8.91 -20.26
C SER A 35 -14.41 -9.01 -19.00
N GLN A 36 -15.72 -8.79 -19.16
CA GLN A 36 -16.69 -9.00 -18.10
C GLN A 36 -16.70 -10.47 -17.61
N ALA A 37 -16.55 -11.42 -18.51
CA ALA A 37 -16.55 -12.85 -18.18
C ALA A 37 -15.33 -13.20 -17.32
N VAL A 38 -14.14 -12.69 -17.67
CA VAL A 38 -12.90 -12.91 -16.90
C VAL A 38 -13.03 -12.26 -15.51
N LEU A 39 -13.38 -10.98 -15.44
CA LEU A 39 -13.61 -10.28 -14.17
C LEU A 39 -14.55 -11.07 -13.23
N ASN A 40 -15.71 -11.47 -13.75
CA ASN A 40 -16.69 -12.21 -12.94
C ASN A 40 -16.20 -13.61 -12.53
N SER A 41 -15.37 -14.24 -13.36
CA SER A 41 -14.74 -15.54 -13.05
C SER A 41 -13.74 -15.37 -11.90
N ASP A 42 -12.87 -14.38 -11.99
CA ASP A 42 -11.78 -14.14 -11.04
C ASP A 42 -12.35 -13.69 -9.69
N VAL A 43 -13.26 -12.71 -9.70
CA VAL A 43 -13.94 -12.26 -8.47
C VAL A 43 -14.69 -13.40 -7.78
N ARG A 44 -15.33 -14.30 -8.54
CA ARG A 44 -15.98 -15.49 -7.98
C ARG A 44 -14.97 -16.49 -7.43
N ALA A 45 -13.84 -16.70 -8.10
CA ALA A 45 -12.77 -17.57 -7.61
C ALA A 45 -12.19 -17.03 -6.30
N ILE A 46 -11.95 -15.73 -6.20
CA ILE A 46 -11.50 -15.08 -4.97
C ILE A 46 -12.54 -15.22 -3.85
N ALA A 47 -13.80 -14.97 -4.15
CA ALA A 47 -14.90 -15.14 -3.18
C ALA A 47 -15.04 -16.57 -2.68
N GLY A 48 -14.69 -17.56 -3.51
CA GLY A 48 -14.70 -18.99 -3.17
C GLY A 48 -13.43 -19.50 -2.46
N SER A 49 -12.38 -18.68 -2.35
CA SER A 49 -11.08 -19.08 -1.76
C SER A 49 -10.79 -18.36 -0.44
N PRO A 50 -11.06 -18.97 0.73
CA PRO A 50 -10.71 -18.37 2.02
C PRO A 50 -9.22 -18.09 2.18
N TYR A 51 -8.34 -18.92 1.61
CA TYR A 51 -6.90 -18.73 1.67
C TYR A 51 -6.45 -17.48 0.91
N TYR A 52 -7.01 -17.25 -0.29
CA TYR A 52 -6.66 -16.08 -1.08
C TYR A 52 -7.24 -14.78 -0.48
N GLN A 53 -8.46 -14.83 0.06
CA GLN A 53 -9.04 -13.70 0.81
C GLN A 53 -8.20 -13.35 2.03
N CYS A 54 -7.71 -14.36 2.75
CA CYS A 54 -6.79 -14.16 3.87
C CYS A 54 -5.51 -13.46 3.43
N TYR A 55 -4.89 -13.91 2.35
CA TYR A 55 -3.70 -13.26 1.78
C TYR A 55 -3.97 -11.79 1.44
N LEU A 56 -5.02 -11.50 0.69
CA LEU A 56 -5.36 -10.12 0.29
C LEU A 56 -5.56 -9.18 1.50
N ASN A 57 -6.28 -9.64 2.51
CA ASN A 57 -6.50 -8.86 3.72
C ASN A 57 -5.19 -8.65 4.51
N SER A 58 -4.32 -9.66 4.55
CA SER A 58 -3.01 -9.57 5.21
C SER A 58 -2.08 -8.60 4.49
N GLU A 59 -2.04 -8.65 3.16
CA GLU A 59 -1.24 -7.74 2.34
C GLU A 59 -1.69 -6.29 2.50
N ALA A 60 -3.00 -6.03 2.44
CA ALA A 60 -3.55 -4.69 2.65
C ALA A 60 -3.23 -4.14 4.04
N TYR A 61 -3.34 -4.98 5.07
CA TYR A 61 -2.99 -4.61 6.44
C TYR A 61 -1.52 -4.25 6.58
N LEU A 62 -0.61 -5.09 6.08
CA LEU A 62 0.83 -4.87 6.19
C LEU A 62 1.28 -3.66 5.38
N SER A 63 0.76 -3.49 4.15
CA SER A 63 1.13 -2.37 3.28
C SER A 63 0.68 -1.01 3.81
N SER A 64 -0.38 -0.96 4.61
CA SER A 64 -0.96 0.26 5.17
C SER A 64 -0.63 0.49 6.64
N ASN A 65 0.24 -0.32 7.25
CA ASN A 65 0.48 -0.32 8.70
C ASN A 65 -0.81 -0.41 9.53
N GLY A 66 -1.77 -1.22 9.06
CA GLY A 66 -3.04 -1.45 9.72
C GLY A 66 -4.12 -0.37 9.52
N SER A 67 -3.86 0.64 8.69
CA SER A 67 -4.79 1.74 8.46
C SER A 67 -5.83 1.47 7.37
N GLU A 68 -5.53 0.62 6.40
CA GLU A 68 -6.43 0.28 5.30
C GLU A 68 -7.03 -1.12 5.47
N GLN A 69 -8.32 -1.21 5.20
CA GLN A 69 -9.02 -2.47 5.07
C GLN A 69 -9.59 -2.57 3.65
N LEU A 70 -9.39 -3.73 3.04
CA LEU A 70 -10.03 -4.01 1.76
C LEU A 70 -11.56 -4.00 1.91
N PRO A 71 -12.30 -3.61 0.86
CA PRO A 71 -13.73 -3.87 0.82
C PRO A 71 -14.01 -5.35 1.07
N SER A 72 -15.00 -5.64 1.92
CA SER A 72 -15.37 -7.03 2.20
C SER A 72 -15.58 -7.80 0.90
N VAL A 73 -14.89 -8.92 0.72
CA VAL A 73 -14.99 -9.74 -0.49
C VAL A 73 -16.39 -10.33 -0.61
N VAL A 74 -16.92 -10.85 0.49
CA VAL A 74 -18.26 -11.50 0.54
C VAL A 74 -19.18 -10.66 1.41
N GLY A 75 -20.40 -10.43 0.94
CA GLY A 75 -21.42 -9.67 1.68
C GLY A 75 -21.86 -10.38 2.97
N ALA A 76 -22.10 -9.59 4.01
CA ALA A 76 -22.63 -10.11 5.28
C ALA A 76 -23.96 -10.86 5.05
N GLY A 77 -24.05 -12.11 5.52
CA GLY A 77 -25.24 -12.95 5.43
C GLY A 77 -25.32 -13.88 4.22
N THR A 78 -24.35 -13.82 3.29
CA THR A 78 -24.34 -14.74 2.13
C THR A 78 -23.72 -16.11 2.44
N SER A 79 -22.92 -16.24 3.50
CA SER A 79 -22.16 -17.45 3.81
C SER A 79 -22.99 -18.60 4.40
N GLN A 80 -24.22 -18.35 4.90
CA GLN A 80 -25.01 -19.39 5.53
C GLN A 80 -26.19 -19.93 4.68
N TYR A 81 -26.61 -19.20 3.63
CA TYR A 81 -27.84 -19.55 2.88
C TYR A 81 -27.73 -19.47 1.36
N ALA A 82 -26.71 -18.82 0.82
CA ALA A 82 -26.43 -18.90 -0.61
C ALA A 82 -25.68 -20.21 -0.86
N GLY A 83 -26.37 -21.23 -1.34
CA GLY A 83 -25.76 -22.51 -1.70
C GLY A 83 -24.50 -22.27 -2.49
N ASP A 84 -23.50 -23.10 -2.36
CA ASP A 84 -22.17 -23.28 -2.97
C ASP A 84 -21.44 -22.12 -3.71
N HIS A 85 -22.03 -20.93 -3.86
CA HIS A 85 -21.44 -19.82 -4.64
C HIS A 85 -21.57 -18.49 -3.89
N PRO A 86 -20.57 -18.12 -3.05
CA PRO A 86 -20.55 -16.81 -2.43
C PRO A 86 -20.48 -15.71 -3.50
N THR A 87 -21.34 -14.71 -3.39
CA THR A 87 -21.33 -13.53 -4.26
C THR A 87 -20.42 -12.46 -3.69
N ALA A 88 -19.53 -11.94 -4.51
CA ALA A 88 -18.67 -10.82 -4.13
C ALA A 88 -19.49 -9.53 -3.99
N THR A 89 -19.02 -8.64 -3.12
CA THR A 89 -19.62 -7.32 -2.95
C THR A 89 -19.32 -6.41 -4.16
N ALA A 90 -20.15 -5.41 -4.40
CA ALA A 90 -19.90 -4.42 -5.43
C ALA A 90 -18.61 -3.63 -5.15
N GLY A 91 -18.33 -3.29 -3.89
CA GLY A 91 -17.09 -2.60 -3.48
C GLY A 91 -15.84 -3.41 -3.83
N PHE A 92 -15.83 -4.71 -3.51
CA PHE A 92 -14.71 -5.57 -3.87
C PHE A 92 -14.57 -5.75 -5.39
N THR A 93 -15.69 -5.89 -6.11
CA THR A 93 -15.66 -6.02 -7.58
C THR A 93 -15.07 -4.78 -8.24
N SER A 94 -15.43 -3.57 -7.76
CA SER A 94 -14.85 -2.32 -8.25
C SER A 94 -13.37 -2.20 -7.91
N TYR A 95 -12.97 -2.60 -6.70
CA TYR A 95 -11.56 -2.66 -6.30
C TYR A 95 -10.77 -3.59 -7.23
N TYR A 96 -11.25 -4.81 -7.44
CA TYR A 96 -10.57 -5.78 -8.29
C TYR A 96 -10.53 -5.31 -9.77
N LEU A 97 -11.60 -4.68 -10.26
CA LEU A 97 -11.59 -4.07 -11.59
C LEU A 97 -10.54 -2.94 -11.70
N SER A 98 -10.27 -2.20 -10.62
CA SER A 98 -9.16 -1.24 -10.61
C SER A 98 -7.82 -1.91 -10.84
N GLN A 99 -7.59 -3.08 -10.24
CA GLN A 99 -6.37 -3.87 -10.46
C GLN A 99 -6.26 -4.32 -11.91
N GLU A 100 -7.36 -4.82 -12.51
CA GLU A 100 -7.40 -5.23 -13.91
C GLU A 100 -7.13 -4.07 -14.88
N VAL A 101 -7.66 -2.88 -14.60
CA VAL A 101 -7.36 -1.65 -15.38
C VAL A 101 -5.88 -1.30 -15.27
N ASN A 102 -5.30 -1.36 -14.07
CA ASN A 102 -3.87 -1.10 -13.85
C ASN A 102 -2.99 -2.14 -14.57
N GLN A 103 -3.40 -3.42 -14.61
CA GLN A 103 -2.71 -4.45 -15.39
C GLN A 103 -2.72 -4.13 -16.89
N GLN A 104 -3.83 -3.63 -17.43
CA GLN A 104 -3.92 -3.19 -18.83
C GLN A 104 -3.02 -1.98 -19.11
N LEU A 105 -2.92 -1.02 -18.18
CA LEU A 105 -2.00 0.12 -18.29
C LEU A 105 -0.54 -0.34 -18.33
N VAL A 106 -0.15 -1.26 -17.45
CA VAL A 106 1.20 -1.85 -17.45
C VAL A 106 1.47 -2.57 -18.77
N ALA A 107 0.51 -3.37 -19.27
CA ALA A 107 0.65 -4.07 -20.54
C ALA A 107 0.79 -3.11 -21.73
N GLU A 108 0.09 -1.98 -21.70
CA GLU A 108 0.20 -0.94 -22.72
C GLU A 108 1.58 -0.28 -22.71
N VAL A 109 2.08 0.11 -21.53
CA VAL A 109 3.45 0.67 -21.39
C VAL A 109 4.48 -0.35 -21.84
N ALA A 110 4.35 -1.63 -21.47
CA ALA A 110 5.25 -2.68 -21.93
C ALA A 110 5.25 -2.82 -23.46
N ASN A 111 4.07 -2.76 -24.08
CA ASN A 111 3.96 -2.76 -25.54
C ASN A 111 4.59 -1.52 -26.21
N GLN A 112 4.48 -0.33 -25.58
CA GLN A 112 5.13 0.89 -26.09
C GLN A 112 6.66 0.81 -26.04
N HIS A 113 7.19 -0.01 -25.16
CA HIS A 113 8.63 -0.29 -24.99
C HIS A 113 9.09 -1.56 -25.69
N ASP A 114 8.22 -2.23 -26.48
CA ASP A 114 8.50 -3.52 -27.15
C ASP A 114 8.95 -4.63 -26.17
N VAL A 115 8.50 -4.55 -24.91
CA VAL A 115 8.85 -5.49 -23.85
C VAL A 115 7.86 -6.65 -23.82
N THR A 116 8.38 -7.86 -23.81
CA THR A 116 7.56 -9.09 -23.75
C THR A 116 8.20 -10.10 -22.80
N ALA A 117 7.44 -10.58 -21.81
CA ALA A 117 7.89 -11.62 -20.89
C ALA A 117 8.07 -12.96 -21.60
N THR A 118 9.20 -13.62 -21.36
CA THR A 118 9.53 -14.95 -21.91
C THR A 118 8.94 -16.06 -21.03
N PRO A 119 8.90 -17.33 -21.50
CA PRO A 119 8.53 -18.47 -20.65
C PRO A 119 9.42 -18.65 -19.42
N ALA A 120 10.69 -18.21 -19.47
CA ALA A 120 11.60 -18.22 -18.33
C ALA A 120 11.17 -17.19 -17.29
N ASP A 121 10.80 -15.97 -17.72
CA ASP A 121 10.31 -14.91 -16.85
C ASP A 121 9.00 -15.31 -16.16
N LEU A 122 8.09 -15.95 -16.89
CA LEU A 122 6.85 -16.49 -16.31
C LEU A 122 7.10 -17.53 -15.23
N LYS A 123 8.10 -18.41 -15.42
CA LYS A 123 8.49 -19.38 -14.40
C LYS A 123 9.06 -18.70 -13.17
N MET A 124 9.92 -17.70 -13.34
CA MET A 124 10.48 -16.90 -12.24
C MET A 124 9.39 -16.12 -11.52
N ALA A 125 8.48 -15.50 -12.25
CA ALA A 125 7.36 -14.74 -11.69
C ALA A 125 6.42 -15.60 -10.84
N ARG A 126 6.13 -16.84 -11.26
CA ARG A 126 5.35 -17.78 -10.43
C ARG A 126 6.04 -18.13 -9.11
N ALA A 127 7.36 -18.34 -9.16
CA ALA A 127 8.14 -18.59 -7.96
C ALA A 127 8.18 -17.36 -7.05
N ALA A 128 8.38 -16.16 -7.63
CA ALA A 128 8.37 -14.89 -6.91
C ALA A 128 7.00 -14.64 -6.23
N LEU A 129 5.90 -14.83 -6.95
CA LEU A 129 4.54 -14.72 -6.43
C LEU A 129 4.30 -15.68 -5.24
N THR A 130 4.74 -16.93 -5.37
CA THR A 130 4.65 -17.94 -4.30
C THR A 130 5.42 -17.49 -3.05
N ASN A 131 6.62 -16.97 -3.24
CA ASN A 131 7.49 -16.50 -2.16
C ASN A 131 6.91 -15.24 -1.50
N GLN A 132 6.45 -14.26 -2.29
CA GLN A 132 5.81 -13.05 -1.79
C GLN A 132 4.61 -13.38 -0.90
N ILE A 133 3.70 -14.22 -1.38
CA ILE A 133 2.55 -14.66 -0.59
C ILE A 133 3.00 -15.35 0.71
N SER A 134 4.02 -16.22 0.64
CA SER A 134 4.54 -16.89 1.81
C SER A 134 5.15 -15.92 2.82
N THR A 135 5.83 -14.88 2.35
CA THR A 135 6.39 -13.81 3.20
C THR A 135 5.29 -13.05 3.90
N VAL A 136 4.28 -12.55 3.17
CA VAL A 136 3.12 -11.85 3.73
C VAL A 136 2.41 -12.70 4.79
N MET A 137 2.18 -13.99 4.48
CA MET A 137 1.51 -14.90 5.41
C MET A 137 2.35 -15.21 6.65
N THR A 138 3.67 -15.20 6.55
CA THR A 138 4.58 -15.38 7.71
C THR A 138 4.63 -14.12 8.55
N GLU A 139 4.73 -12.96 7.94
CA GLU A 139 4.83 -11.67 8.60
C GLU A 139 3.55 -11.35 9.39
N ILE A 140 2.36 -11.59 8.81
CA ILE A 140 1.09 -11.38 9.51
C ILE A 140 0.96 -12.28 10.74
N LEU A 141 1.48 -13.52 10.71
CA LEU A 141 1.50 -14.41 11.87
C LEU A 141 2.37 -13.85 12.99
N GLN A 142 3.52 -13.28 12.67
CA GLN A 142 4.40 -12.66 13.66
C GLN A 142 3.74 -11.44 14.30
N THR A 143 3.00 -10.66 13.51
CA THR A 143 2.26 -9.49 13.99
C THR A 143 1.07 -9.89 14.88
N GLN A 144 0.39 -10.99 14.57
CA GLN A 144 -0.75 -11.49 15.36
C GLN A 144 -0.39 -12.09 16.72
N GLN A 145 0.84 -12.57 16.90
CA GLN A 145 1.29 -13.12 18.20
C GLN A 145 1.33 -12.10 19.33
N GLY A 146 1.25 -10.80 19.02
CA GLY A 146 1.23 -9.71 20.01
C GLY A 146 -0.09 -8.96 20.15
N GLN A 147 -1.09 -9.19 19.30
CA GLN A 147 -2.34 -8.44 19.32
C GLN A 147 -3.52 -9.35 18.93
N ASP A 148 -4.65 -9.21 19.65
CA ASP A 148 -5.95 -9.84 19.35
C ASP A 148 -6.57 -9.26 18.06
N VAL A 149 -5.88 -9.35 16.94
CA VAL A 149 -6.35 -8.83 15.67
C VAL A 149 -7.18 -9.91 14.97
N GLN A 150 -8.49 -9.82 15.10
CA GLN A 150 -9.48 -10.58 14.34
C GLN A 150 -9.52 -10.13 12.87
N TYR A 151 -8.50 -10.47 12.11
CA TYR A 151 -8.62 -10.40 10.66
C TYR A 151 -9.17 -11.72 10.17
N GLY A 152 -10.40 -11.89 9.90
CA GLY A 152 -11.13 -12.94 9.18
C GLY A 152 -10.40 -14.23 8.71
N CYS A 153 -9.12 -14.33 8.93
CA CYS A 153 -8.27 -15.49 8.78
C CYS A 153 -8.33 -16.28 10.07
N SER A 154 -9.22 -17.25 10.16
CA SER A 154 -9.16 -18.28 11.21
C SER A 154 -7.94 -19.16 10.96
N LEU A 155 -6.75 -18.59 11.24
CA LEU A 155 -5.50 -19.33 11.16
C LEU A 155 -5.44 -20.26 12.38
N THR A 156 -5.55 -21.54 12.17
CA THR A 156 -5.42 -22.59 13.20
C THR A 156 -3.98 -22.73 13.72
N GLY A 157 -3.27 -21.62 13.91
CA GLY A 157 -1.89 -21.60 14.42
C GLY A 157 -0.81 -22.12 13.48
N GLN A 158 -1.13 -22.48 12.24
CA GLN A 158 -0.16 -22.89 11.21
C GLN A 158 -0.03 -21.80 10.15
N ALA A 159 1.22 -21.54 9.72
CA ALA A 159 1.49 -20.66 8.61
C ALA A 159 0.87 -21.20 7.32
N ILE A 160 0.02 -20.43 6.68
CA ILE A 160 -0.46 -20.73 5.33
C ILE A 160 0.68 -20.41 4.36
N THR A 161 1.04 -21.37 3.50
CA THR A 161 2.10 -21.19 2.51
C THR A 161 1.56 -20.55 1.22
N GLY A 162 2.40 -19.86 0.48
CA GLY A 162 2.04 -19.30 -0.84
C GLY A 162 1.55 -20.40 -1.81
N THR A 163 2.12 -21.60 -1.73
CA THR A 163 1.65 -22.75 -2.52
C THR A 163 0.21 -23.13 -2.17
N GLN A 164 -0.19 -23.13 -0.89
CA GLN A 164 -1.56 -23.43 -0.48
C GLN A 164 -2.52 -22.36 -0.97
N VAL A 165 -2.14 -21.08 -0.88
CA VAL A 165 -2.95 -19.96 -1.39
C VAL A 165 -3.16 -20.11 -2.90
N LEU A 166 -2.07 -20.26 -3.67
CA LEU A 166 -2.18 -20.35 -5.13
C LEU A 166 -2.88 -21.62 -5.61
N SER A 167 -2.70 -22.75 -4.92
CA SER A 167 -3.41 -24.00 -5.27
C SER A 167 -4.92 -23.95 -5.01
N SER A 168 -5.40 -22.98 -4.22
CA SER A 168 -6.84 -22.74 -4.01
C SER A 168 -7.49 -21.92 -5.12
N MET A 169 -6.69 -21.41 -6.07
CA MET A 169 -7.13 -20.58 -7.20
C MET A 169 -7.09 -21.35 -8.52
N PRO A 170 -7.95 -21.02 -9.49
CA PRO A 170 -7.87 -21.57 -10.84
C PRO A 170 -6.49 -21.32 -11.48
N THR A 171 -5.98 -22.30 -12.23
CA THR A 171 -4.68 -22.16 -12.92
C THR A 171 -4.63 -20.94 -13.85
N SER A 172 -5.72 -20.65 -14.57
CA SER A 172 -5.81 -19.47 -15.44
C SER A 172 -5.64 -18.17 -14.67
N PHE A 173 -6.20 -18.06 -13.46
CA PHE A 173 -6.01 -16.91 -12.58
C PHE A 173 -4.53 -16.76 -12.18
N VAL A 174 -3.92 -17.86 -11.71
CA VAL A 174 -2.49 -17.86 -11.31
C VAL A 174 -1.59 -17.49 -12.49
N ASP A 175 -1.93 -17.97 -13.70
CA ASP A 175 -1.18 -17.66 -14.92
C ASP A 175 -1.28 -16.18 -15.29
N THR A 176 -2.45 -15.57 -15.16
CA THR A 176 -2.65 -14.14 -15.39
C THR A 176 -1.84 -13.30 -14.38
N GLN A 177 -1.87 -13.65 -13.09
CA GLN A 177 -1.08 -12.95 -12.08
C GLN A 177 0.43 -13.11 -12.32
N ALA A 178 0.89 -14.31 -12.69
CA ALA A 178 2.29 -14.56 -13.03
C ALA A 178 2.72 -13.77 -14.28
N GLN A 179 1.85 -13.70 -15.31
CA GLN A 179 2.10 -12.88 -16.50
C GLN A 179 2.26 -11.40 -16.14
N PHE A 180 1.42 -10.88 -15.27
CA PHE A 180 1.51 -9.51 -14.80
C PHE A 180 2.83 -9.23 -14.06
N VAL A 181 3.19 -10.10 -13.09
CA VAL A 181 4.47 -9.99 -12.36
C VAL A 181 5.66 -10.06 -13.32
N ALA A 182 5.65 -11.00 -14.26
CA ALA A 182 6.71 -11.13 -15.27
C ALA A 182 6.83 -9.86 -16.11
N THR A 183 5.68 -9.31 -16.58
CA THR A 183 5.66 -8.10 -17.41
C THR A 183 6.22 -6.90 -16.67
N ILE A 184 5.84 -6.71 -15.40
CA ILE A 184 6.41 -5.63 -14.56
C ILE A 184 7.91 -5.81 -14.41
N THR A 185 8.39 -7.01 -14.09
CA THR A 185 9.82 -7.26 -13.87
C THR A 185 10.64 -6.94 -15.12
N VAL A 186 10.21 -7.41 -16.30
CA VAL A 186 10.94 -7.13 -17.55
C VAL A 186 10.87 -5.65 -17.92
N LEU A 187 9.75 -4.99 -17.63
CA LEU A 187 9.58 -3.55 -17.84
C LEU A 187 10.47 -2.73 -16.87
N GLU A 188 10.61 -3.15 -15.62
CA GLU A 188 11.54 -2.56 -14.65
C GLU A 188 12.98 -2.64 -15.13
N GLU A 189 13.39 -3.79 -15.67
CA GLU A 189 14.72 -4.00 -16.25
C GLU A 189 14.95 -3.10 -17.46
N ASP A 190 14.01 -3.04 -18.39
CA ASP A 190 14.10 -2.19 -19.59
C ASP A 190 14.21 -0.71 -19.23
N LEU A 191 13.28 -0.20 -18.43
CA LEU A 191 13.20 1.22 -18.06
C LEU A 191 14.34 1.67 -17.14
N SER A 192 14.85 0.78 -16.28
CA SER A 192 16.00 1.08 -15.43
C SER A 192 17.34 0.96 -16.17
N GLY A 193 17.37 0.19 -17.27
CA GLY A 193 18.58 -0.19 -17.98
C GLY A 193 19.50 -1.11 -17.16
N VAL A 194 18.96 -1.82 -16.17
CA VAL A 194 19.72 -2.74 -15.31
C VAL A 194 18.95 -4.05 -15.22
N GLY A 195 19.57 -5.13 -15.71
CA GLY A 195 19.01 -6.47 -15.57
C GLY A 195 19.15 -7.05 -14.16
N SER A 196 18.43 -8.14 -13.91
CA SER A 196 18.43 -8.86 -12.62
C SER A 196 19.49 -9.97 -12.53
N SER A 197 20.29 -10.19 -13.58
CA SER A 197 21.35 -11.20 -13.55
C SER A 197 22.48 -10.82 -12.58
N ASP A 198 23.16 -11.81 -12.01
CA ASP A 198 24.30 -11.56 -11.12
C ASP A 198 25.39 -10.69 -11.78
N ALA A 199 25.59 -10.82 -13.09
CA ALA A 199 26.52 -9.99 -13.85
C ALA A 199 26.08 -8.52 -13.91
N ASP A 200 24.79 -8.28 -14.15
CA ASP A 200 24.21 -6.93 -14.19
C ASP A 200 24.26 -6.26 -12.82
N LEU A 201 23.91 -7.01 -11.77
CA LEU A 201 23.99 -6.54 -10.38
C LEU A 201 25.43 -6.21 -9.98
N GLN A 202 26.40 -7.02 -10.40
CA GLN A 202 27.83 -6.74 -10.15
C GLN A 202 28.32 -5.51 -10.92
N ASN A 203 27.88 -5.32 -12.16
CA ASN A 203 28.17 -4.13 -12.94
C ASN A 203 27.57 -2.88 -12.29
N TYR A 204 26.31 -2.96 -11.83
CA TYR A 204 25.65 -1.89 -11.12
C TYR A 204 26.40 -1.54 -9.81
N PHE A 205 26.74 -2.56 -9.01
CA PHE A 205 27.55 -2.38 -7.80
C PHE A 205 28.85 -1.68 -8.09
N THR A 206 29.60 -2.13 -9.11
CA THR A 206 30.91 -1.54 -9.48
C THR A 206 30.78 -0.08 -9.88
N ALA A 207 29.73 0.27 -10.62
CA ALA A 207 29.47 1.65 -11.04
C ALA A 207 29.01 2.56 -9.88
N HIS A 208 28.46 1.99 -8.81
CA HIS A 208 27.84 2.71 -7.68
C HIS A 208 28.44 2.29 -6.33
N GLN A 209 29.67 1.79 -6.29
CA GLN A 209 30.29 1.17 -5.12
C GLN A 209 30.16 2.01 -3.84
N SER A 210 30.39 3.34 -3.95
CA SER A 210 30.31 4.24 -2.79
C SER A 210 28.93 4.31 -2.13
N GLN A 211 27.86 3.93 -2.83
CA GLN A 211 26.50 3.86 -2.28
C GLN A 211 26.30 2.63 -1.40
N PHE A 212 27.20 1.65 -1.48
CA PHE A 212 27.14 0.39 -0.75
C PHE A 212 28.29 0.23 0.24
N ASP A 213 29.02 1.30 0.53
CA ASP A 213 30.09 1.29 1.53
C ASP A 213 29.55 0.89 2.91
N THR A 214 30.37 0.19 3.68
CA THR A 214 30.15 0.05 5.12
C THR A 214 30.56 1.35 5.81
N VAL A 215 29.59 1.98 6.51
CA VAL A 215 29.82 3.21 7.25
C VAL A 215 29.62 3.00 8.74
N CYS A 216 30.45 3.63 9.56
CA CYS A 216 30.25 3.68 11.00
C CYS A 216 29.73 5.09 11.33
N LEU A 217 28.61 5.16 12.05
CA LEU A 217 27.95 6.41 12.38
C LEU A 217 28.01 6.71 13.88
N THR A 218 28.06 8.01 14.19
CA THR A 218 27.64 8.55 15.50
C THR A 218 26.43 9.43 15.26
N ALA A 219 25.39 9.27 16.07
CA ALA A 219 24.15 10.02 15.98
C ALA A 219 23.89 10.82 17.27
N ALA A 220 23.31 12.00 17.13
CA ALA A 220 22.88 12.85 18.25
C ALA A 220 21.42 13.25 18.04
N PRO A 221 20.47 12.71 18.85
CA PRO A 221 19.05 13.05 18.78
C PRO A 221 18.73 14.38 19.45
N PHE A 222 17.73 15.11 18.91
CA PHE A 222 17.24 16.38 19.45
C PHE A 222 15.73 16.45 19.35
N THR A 223 15.10 17.20 20.25
CA THR A 223 13.64 17.37 20.30
C THR A 223 13.15 18.61 19.56
N SER A 224 14.05 19.37 18.92
CA SER A 224 13.68 20.52 18.08
C SER A 224 14.75 20.83 17.04
N SER A 225 14.35 21.45 15.92
CA SER A 225 15.25 21.92 14.88
C SER A 225 16.28 22.92 15.45
N ALA A 226 15.83 23.88 16.25
CA ALA A 226 16.71 24.90 16.87
C ALA A 226 17.82 24.26 17.71
N ALA A 227 17.50 23.25 18.54
CA ALA A 227 18.52 22.56 19.33
C ALA A 227 19.51 21.79 18.46
N ALA A 228 19.06 21.18 17.37
CA ALA A 228 19.94 20.50 16.42
C ALA A 228 20.83 21.51 15.64
N GLU A 229 20.29 22.66 15.26
CA GLU A 229 21.04 23.74 14.60
C GLU A 229 22.11 24.34 15.52
N ASP A 230 21.78 24.62 16.80
CA ASP A 230 22.72 25.09 17.80
C ASP A 230 23.84 24.08 18.03
N ALA A 231 23.50 22.79 18.06
CA ALA A 231 24.47 21.71 18.21
C ALA A 231 25.40 21.60 16.97
N ALA A 232 24.85 21.72 15.77
CA ALA A 232 25.63 21.76 14.53
C ALA A 232 26.58 22.97 14.50
N ALA A 233 26.11 24.14 14.98
CA ALA A 233 26.95 25.33 15.11
C ALA A 233 28.11 25.11 16.10
N GLN A 234 27.87 24.48 17.26
CA GLN A 234 28.95 24.15 18.22
C GLN A 234 30.03 23.27 17.56
N VAL A 235 29.62 22.29 16.76
CA VAL A 235 30.59 21.46 16.01
C VAL A 235 31.38 22.31 14.99
N ALA A 236 30.70 23.19 14.27
CA ALA A 236 31.33 24.09 13.31
C ALA A 236 32.34 25.05 14.01
N PHE A 237 32.13 25.41 15.25
CA PHE A 237 33.06 26.18 16.09
C PHE A 237 34.16 25.34 16.76
N GLY A 238 34.25 24.03 16.45
CA GLY A 238 35.33 23.15 16.87
C GLY A 238 35.03 22.26 18.07
N THR A 239 33.81 22.22 18.58
CA THR A 239 33.43 21.24 19.59
C THR A 239 33.39 19.84 18.95
N PRO A 240 34.07 18.82 19.51
CA PRO A 240 34.03 17.47 18.96
C PRO A 240 32.59 16.93 18.93
N PHE A 241 32.17 16.35 17.79
CA PHE A 241 30.80 15.82 17.65
C PHE A 241 30.48 14.75 18.69
N ALA A 242 31.46 13.93 19.07
CA ALA A 242 31.27 12.94 20.14
C ALA A 242 30.85 13.56 21.48
N THR A 243 31.33 14.76 21.79
CA THR A 243 30.92 15.50 23.03
C THR A 243 29.48 16.00 22.89
N VAL A 244 29.10 16.52 21.72
CA VAL A 244 27.75 16.97 21.41
C VAL A 244 26.78 15.79 21.45
N ALA A 245 27.14 14.66 20.83
CA ALA A 245 26.34 13.45 20.83
C ALA A 245 26.11 12.92 22.27
N ALA A 246 27.16 12.86 23.09
CA ALA A 246 27.04 12.44 24.49
C ALA A 246 26.11 13.34 25.31
N SER A 247 26.16 14.68 25.10
CA SER A 247 25.26 15.61 25.78
C SER A 247 23.79 15.49 25.35
N ALA A 248 23.55 14.99 24.15
CA ALA A 248 22.21 14.72 23.58
C ALA A 248 21.74 13.28 23.84
N ASN A 249 22.40 12.50 24.70
CA ASN A 249 22.14 11.07 24.91
C ASN A 249 22.29 10.23 23.63
N GLY A 250 23.06 10.70 22.67
CA GLY A 250 23.42 10.00 21.47
C GLY A 250 24.72 9.21 21.60
N GLY A 251 25.17 8.61 20.51
CA GLY A 251 26.42 7.84 20.48
C GLY A 251 26.64 7.07 19.20
N ALA A 252 27.61 6.15 19.23
CA ALA A 252 27.96 5.31 18.10
C ALA A 252 26.82 4.33 17.78
N GLN A 253 26.45 4.25 16.50
CA GLN A 253 25.37 3.37 15.99
C GLN A 253 25.90 2.07 15.40
N GLY A 254 27.21 1.81 15.52
CA GLY A 254 27.84 0.67 14.87
C GLY A 254 28.26 0.96 13.43
N CYS A 255 28.63 -0.11 12.73
CA CYS A 255 29.04 -0.06 11.33
C CYS A 255 28.14 -0.98 10.51
N HIS A 256 27.42 -0.42 9.54
CA HIS A 256 26.47 -1.10 8.68
C HIS A 256 26.65 -0.64 7.23
N LEU A 257 26.04 -1.33 6.29
CA LEU A 257 25.95 -0.83 4.93
C LEU A 257 25.21 0.52 4.89
N LEU A 258 25.68 1.44 4.09
CA LEU A 258 25.07 2.76 3.96
C LEU A 258 23.55 2.71 3.68
N PRO A 259 23.05 1.85 2.76
CA PRO A 259 21.60 1.72 2.53
C PRO A 259 20.79 1.26 3.75
N GLU A 260 21.38 0.55 4.70
CA GLU A 260 20.69 0.13 5.93
C GLU A 260 20.41 1.33 6.84
N PHE A 261 21.30 2.30 6.87
CA PHE A 261 21.07 3.56 7.58
C PHE A 261 20.11 4.47 6.80
N GLU A 262 20.25 4.56 5.47
CA GLU A 262 19.36 5.37 4.63
C GLU A 262 17.91 4.89 4.69
N ALA A 263 17.67 3.59 4.85
CA ALA A 263 16.33 3.04 5.04
C ALA A 263 15.63 3.48 6.34
N GLN A 264 16.40 3.92 7.34
CA GLN A 264 15.88 4.39 8.64
C GLN A 264 15.72 5.92 8.69
N LEU A 265 16.16 6.62 7.66
CA LEU A 265 16.18 8.09 7.59
C LEU A 265 15.32 8.57 6.41
N PRO A 266 14.85 9.81 6.43
CA PRO A 266 14.23 10.42 5.27
C PRO A 266 15.16 10.40 4.04
N SER A 267 14.58 10.26 2.86
CA SER A 267 15.32 10.13 1.59
C SER A 267 16.22 11.32 1.25
N ASP A 268 15.99 12.47 1.88
CA ASP A 268 16.75 13.72 1.73
C ASP A 268 17.88 13.88 2.76
N ALA A 269 18.10 12.89 3.63
CA ALA A 269 19.14 12.90 4.65
C ALA A 269 20.58 13.05 4.09
N GLY A 270 20.80 12.65 2.83
CA GLY A 270 22.03 12.90 2.08
C GLY A 270 23.27 12.20 2.62
N LEU A 271 23.14 11.08 3.35
CA LEU A 271 24.27 10.34 3.94
C LEU A 271 25.27 9.84 2.88
N GLY A 272 24.78 9.49 1.71
CA GLY A 272 25.61 9.01 0.60
C GLY A 272 26.72 10.00 0.19
N THR A 273 26.44 11.30 0.30
CA THR A 273 27.35 12.39 -0.07
C THR A 273 28.15 12.94 1.12
N LEU A 274 27.83 12.54 2.35
CA LEU A 274 28.50 13.03 3.55
C LEU A 274 29.92 12.48 3.64
N ALA A 275 30.90 13.37 3.73
CA ALA A 275 32.30 12.98 3.87
C ALA A 275 32.60 12.40 5.26
N THR A 276 33.61 11.53 5.35
CA THR A 276 34.08 11.01 6.65
C THR A 276 34.55 12.16 7.54
N GLY A 277 34.08 12.21 8.77
CA GLY A 277 34.35 13.29 9.73
C GLY A 277 33.38 14.48 9.64
N ALA A 278 32.62 14.62 8.56
CA ALA A 278 31.62 15.66 8.42
C ALA A 278 30.37 15.33 9.21
N VAL A 279 29.67 16.36 9.69
CA VAL A 279 28.37 16.26 10.37
C VAL A 279 27.28 16.71 9.41
N SER A 280 26.15 15.99 9.39
CA SER A 280 24.99 16.32 8.56
C SER A 280 24.36 17.65 8.98
N ALA A 281 23.56 18.24 8.09
CA ALA A 281 22.51 19.16 8.50
C ALA A 281 21.52 18.44 9.45
N PRO A 282 20.71 19.16 10.24
CA PRO A 282 19.64 18.57 11.00
C PRO A 282 18.67 17.77 10.12
N ILE A 283 18.54 16.46 10.37
CA ILE A 283 17.62 15.55 9.68
C ILE A 283 16.35 15.45 10.52
N SER A 284 15.21 15.78 9.94
CA SER A 284 13.92 15.67 10.61
C SER A 284 13.41 14.23 10.51
N LEU A 285 13.21 13.55 11.65
CA LEU A 285 12.59 12.22 11.70
C LEU A 285 11.07 12.32 11.89
N SER A 286 10.62 13.35 12.59
CA SER A 286 9.22 13.69 12.81
C SER A 286 9.09 15.20 13.10
N SER A 287 7.88 15.68 13.38
CA SER A 287 7.65 17.08 13.76
C SER A 287 8.38 17.52 15.04
N SER A 288 8.80 16.57 15.87
CA SER A 288 9.45 16.83 17.18
C SER A 288 10.73 16.03 17.39
N GLU A 289 11.25 15.38 16.35
CA GLU A 289 12.47 14.58 16.43
C GLU A 289 13.41 14.95 15.30
N TYR A 290 14.64 15.32 15.69
CA TYR A 290 15.72 15.68 14.78
C TYR A 290 16.97 14.88 15.14
N VAL A 291 17.81 14.59 14.16
CA VAL A 291 19.08 13.92 14.39
C VAL A 291 20.19 14.59 13.61
N LEU A 292 21.35 14.74 14.25
CA LEU A 292 22.61 15.01 13.59
C LEU A 292 23.39 13.70 13.48
N VAL A 293 24.04 13.48 12.35
CA VAL A 293 24.80 12.26 12.07
C VAL A 293 26.21 12.63 11.62
N GLN A 294 27.22 11.91 12.11
CA GLN A 294 28.59 11.99 11.63
C GLN A 294 29.05 10.61 11.15
N ILE A 295 29.57 10.54 9.92
CA ILE A 295 30.28 9.36 9.44
C ILE A 295 31.68 9.36 10.04
N THR A 296 31.96 8.46 10.97
CA THR A 296 33.26 8.36 11.62
C THR A 296 34.25 7.51 10.82
N LYS A 297 33.75 6.57 10.04
CA LYS A 297 34.55 5.69 9.15
C LYS A 297 33.73 5.27 7.95
N ARG A 298 34.38 5.17 6.79
CA ARG A 298 33.81 4.61 5.55
C ARG A 298 34.80 3.58 4.99
N THR A 299 34.30 2.41 4.64
CA THR A 299 35.10 1.28 4.13
C THR A 299 34.36 0.68 2.93
N PRO A 300 35.01 0.52 1.78
CA PRO A 300 34.43 -0.17 0.63
C PRO A 300 33.94 -1.56 1.01
N SER A 301 32.72 -1.91 0.65
CA SER A 301 32.19 -3.27 0.83
C SER A 301 32.54 -4.16 -0.36
N SER A 302 32.44 -5.48 -0.18
CA SER A 302 32.44 -6.43 -1.29
C SER A 302 31.04 -6.57 -1.89
N PHE A 303 30.94 -6.99 -3.16
CA PHE A 303 29.64 -7.29 -3.78
C PHE A 303 28.85 -8.31 -2.97
N SER A 304 29.49 -9.39 -2.53
CA SER A 304 28.80 -10.44 -1.74
C SER A 304 28.22 -9.95 -0.41
N ALA A 305 28.85 -8.95 0.22
CA ALA A 305 28.33 -8.34 1.43
C ALA A 305 27.17 -7.35 1.14
N ALA A 306 27.18 -6.73 -0.03
CA ALA A 306 26.19 -5.73 -0.45
C ALA A 306 25.08 -6.28 -1.36
N GLU A 307 25.14 -7.56 -1.75
CA GLU A 307 24.27 -8.15 -2.78
C GLU A 307 22.77 -7.87 -2.54
N ALA A 308 22.30 -8.08 -1.31
CA ALA A 308 20.89 -7.82 -0.97
C ALA A 308 20.52 -6.34 -1.13
N ALA A 309 21.41 -5.43 -0.70
CA ALA A 309 21.21 -3.99 -0.84
C ALA A 309 21.25 -3.56 -2.31
N VAL A 310 22.12 -4.15 -3.12
CA VAL A 310 22.22 -3.90 -4.57
C VAL A 310 20.92 -4.34 -5.26
N LYS A 311 20.42 -5.55 -4.97
CA LYS A 311 19.14 -6.03 -5.50
C LYS A 311 18.00 -5.09 -5.15
N SER A 312 17.91 -4.66 -3.90
CA SER A 312 16.89 -3.70 -3.45
C SER A 312 17.00 -2.35 -4.16
N ALA A 313 18.21 -1.83 -4.35
CA ALA A 313 18.43 -0.57 -5.04
C ALA A 313 18.05 -0.64 -6.53
N VAL A 314 18.40 -1.73 -7.21
CA VAL A 314 18.04 -1.96 -8.62
C VAL A 314 16.52 -2.08 -8.76
N GLN A 315 15.86 -2.83 -7.88
CA GLN A 315 14.41 -2.97 -7.85
C GLN A 315 13.73 -1.60 -7.60
N ALA A 316 14.18 -0.83 -6.63
CA ALA A 316 13.64 0.50 -6.35
C ALA A 316 13.80 1.46 -7.54
N LYS A 317 14.95 1.37 -8.25
CA LYS A 317 15.17 2.13 -9.49
C LYS A 317 14.20 1.71 -10.59
N GLY A 318 13.99 0.41 -10.79
CA GLY A 318 13.04 -0.15 -11.74
C GLY A 318 11.61 0.30 -11.46
N SER A 319 11.15 0.08 -10.23
CA SER A 319 9.80 0.46 -9.80
C SER A 319 9.53 1.96 -9.96
N THR A 320 10.52 2.81 -9.62
CA THR A 320 10.43 4.26 -9.83
C THR A 320 10.29 4.61 -11.31
N ALA A 321 11.05 3.95 -12.17
CA ALA A 321 10.99 4.17 -13.62
C ALA A 321 9.64 3.73 -14.21
N VAL A 322 9.12 2.57 -13.81
CA VAL A 322 7.79 2.08 -14.20
C VAL A 322 6.70 3.04 -13.72
N GLN A 323 6.72 3.45 -12.45
CA GLN A 323 5.73 4.39 -11.92
C GLN A 323 5.72 5.72 -12.67
N LYS A 324 6.91 6.23 -13.03
CA LYS A 324 7.04 7.45 -13.84
C LYS A 324 6.44 7.25 -15.25
N ALA A 325 6.69 6.11 -15.88
CA ALA A 325 6.14 5.78 -17.19
C ALA A 325 4.61 5.65 -17.13
N LEU A 326 4.08 4.92 -16.15
CA LEU A 326 2.64 4.78 -15.91
C LEU A 326 1.96 6.14 -15.69
N THR A 327 2.51 6.98 -14.82
CA THR A 327 1.97 8.34 -14.56
C THR A 327 1.97 9.21 -15.82
N ALA A 328 2.97 9.06 -16.69
CA ALA A 328 3.04 9.78 -17.95
C ALA A 328 1.99 9.27 -18.96
N ASP A 329 1.71 7.97 -18.94
CA ASP A 329 0.74 7.31 -19.81
C ASP A 329 -0.71 7.56 -19.32
N GLU A 330 -0.98 7.48 -18.01
CA GLU A 330 -2.31 7.77 -17.42
C GLU A 330 -2.90 9.10 -17.88
N ARG A 331 -2.07 10.14 -18.03
CA ARG A 331 -2.49 11.46 -18.52
C ARG A 331 -3.00 11.46 -19.94
N ARG A 332 -2.68 10.44 -20.72
CA ARG A 332 -3.06 10.27 -22.13
C ARG A 332 -4.12 9.20 -22.30
N THR A 333 -4.31 8.38 -21.28
CA THR A 333 -5.13 7.17 -21.33
C THR A 333 -6.61 7.51 -21.17
N SER A 334 -7.41 6.91 -22.04
CA SER A 334 -8.86 6.92 -21.93
C SER A 334 -9.33 5.63 -21.26
N VAL A 335 -9.83 5.73 -20.04
CA VAL A 335 -10.46 4.62 -19.34
C VAL A 335 -11.97 4.81 -19.34
N ALA A 336 -12.71 3.84 -19.88
CA ALA A 336 -14.16 3.79 -19.80
C ALA A 336 -14.57 2.52 -19.04
N VAL A 337 -15.34 2.70 -17.98
CA VAL A 337 -15.84 1.61 -17.11
C VAL A 337 -17.33 1.42 -17.39
N ASN A 338 -17.76 0.16 -17.46
CA ASN A 338 -19.17 -0.16 -17.53
C ASN A 338 -19.87 0.29 -16.23
N PRO A 339 -20.92 1.14 -16.30
CA PRO A 339 -21.55 1.73 -15.12
C PRO A 339 -22.05 0.75 -14.06
N GLN A 340 -22.29 -0.50 -14.42
CA GLN A 340 -22.66 -1.54 -13.45
C GLN A 340 -21.54 -1.89 -12.46
N TYR A 341 -20.28 -1.61 -12.82
CA TYR A 341 -19.11 -1.86 -11.97
C TYR A 341 -18.57 -0.58 -11.31
N GLY A 342 -19.01 0.61 -11.73
CA GLY A 342 -18.62 1.87 -11.14
C GLY A 342 -18.21 2.94 -12.14
N VAL A 343 -17.38 3.87 -11.67
CA VAL A 343 -16.88 5.01 -12.46
C VAL A 343 -15.37 5.13 -12.23
N TRP A 344 -14.62 5.32 -13.31
CA TRP A 344 -13.18 5.57 -13.20
C TRP A 344 -12.90 6.94 -12.60
N SER A 345 -12.04 6.98 -11.59
CA SER A 345 -11.48 8.21 -10.99
C SER A 345 -10.02 8.33 -11.40
N SER A 346 -9.71 9.26 -12.29
CA SER A 346 -8.32 9.55 -12.68
C SER A 346 -7.49 10.19 -11.55
N VAL A 347 -8.14 10.74 -10.53
CA VAL A 347 -7.44 11.31 -9.36
C VAL A 347 -6.92 10.20 -8.44
N ASN A 348 -7.71 9.13 -8.29
CA ASN A 348 -7.39 8.01 -7.41
C ASN A 348 -6.79 6.81 -8.18
N ALA A 349 -6.71 6.89 -9.51
CA ALA A 349 -6.35 5.76 -10.39
C ALA A 349 -7.14 4.49 -10.04
N ALA A 350 -8.44 4.62 -9.77
CA ALA A 350 -9.29 3.55 -9.26
C ALA A 350 -10.73 3.64 -9.78
N VAL A 351 -11.40 2.49 -9.83
CA VAL A 351 -12.84 2.40 -10.08
C VAL A 351 -13.58 2.60 -8.78
N LEU A 352 -14.29 3.70 -8.68
CA LEU A 352 -15.20 3.96 -7.57
C LEU A 352 -16.44 3.07 -7.71
N PRO A 353 -16.91 2.43 -6.63
CA PRO A 353 -18.08 1.56 -6.70
C PRO A 353 -19.32 2.30 -7.19
N PRO A 354 -20.23 1.60 -7.89
CA PRO A 354 -21.46 2.21 -8.32
C PRO A 354 -22.24 2.69 -7.09
N LEU A 355 -22.81 3.88 -7.20
CA LEU A 355 -23.79 4.36 -6.22
C LEU A 355 -25.03 3.48 -6.35
N THR A 356 -24.99 2.30 -5.79
CA THR A 356 -26.17 1.43 -5.72
C THR A 356 -27.15 2.09 -4.77
N PRO A 357 -28.37 2.35 -5.19
CA PRO A 357 -29.45 2.60 -4.25
C PRO A 357 -29.79 1.27 -3.58
N ASN A 358 -28.98 0.84 -2.60
CA ASN A 358 -29.52 -0.03 -1.57
C ASN A 358 -30.57 0.83 -0.86
N PRO A 359 -31.88 0.51 -0.93
CA PRO A 359 -32.90 1.37 -0.33
C PRO A 359 -32.63 1.69 1.13
N SER A 360 -31.98 0.76 1.86
CA SER A 360 -31.57 0.95 3.25
C SER A 360 -30.39 1.90 3.41
N GLU A 361 -29.41 1.89 2.50
CA GLU A 361 -28.24 2.78 2.55
C GLU A 361 -28.58 4.17 2.05
N VAL A 362 -29.42 4.30 1.03
CA VAL A 362 -29.95 5.60 0.57
C VAL A 362 -30.79 6.26 1.67
N LEU A 363 -31.59 5.50 2.39
CA LEU A 363 -32.34 6.01 3.52
C LEU A 363 -31.43 6.40 4.69
N ASN A 364 -30.37 5.63 4.95
CA ASN A 364 -29.41 5.94 6.00
C ASN A 364 -28.46 7.07 5.60
N ALA A 365 -27.99 7.13 4.35
CA ALA A 365 -27.18 8.24 3.83
C ALA A 365 -27.99 9.54 3.81
N ALA A 366 -29.23 9.51 3.30
CA ALA A 366 -30.12 10.66 3.32
C ALA A 366 -30.53 11.09 4.76
N ALA A 367 -30.62 10.15 5.71
CA ALA A 367 -30.84 10.47 7.12
C ALA A 367 -29.61 11.05 7.79
N ASN A 368 -28.41 10.60 7.40
CA ASN A 368 -27.14 11.12 7.90
C ASN A 368 -26.80 12.48 7.28
N GLU A 369 -27.06 12.69 5.99
CA GLU A 369 -26.93 14.01 5.35
C GLU A 369 -27.89 15.04 5.98
N ARG A 370 -29.13 14.65 6.31
CA ARG A 370 -30.08 15.53 7.04
C ARG A 370 -29.60 15.85 8.46
N ARG A 371 -28.85 14.96 9.11
CA ARG A 371 -28.25 15.22 10.42
C ARG A 371 -26.98 16.04 10.34
N SER A 372 -26.26 15.96 9.23
CA SER A 372 -24.97 16.64 9.02
C SER A 372 -25.11 17.95 8.26
N ALA A 373 -26.28 18.24 7.68
CA ALA A 373 -26.53 19.52 7.06
C ALA A 373 -26.54 20.61 8.13
N PRO A 374 -25.63 21.60 8.06
CA PRO A 374 -25.71 22.74 8.96
C PRO A 374 -27.06 23.41 8.76
N ALA A 375 -27.70 23.81 9.85
CA ALA A 375 -29.04 24.41 9.91
C ALA A 375 -29.18 25.79 9.18
N SER A 376 -28.38 26.03 8.16
CA SER A 376 -28.21 27.33 7.49
C SER A 376 -28.57 27.34 6.00
N VAL A 377 -29.43 26.43 5.50
CA VAL A 377 -29.98 26.52 4.14
C VAL A 377 -31.51 26.57 4.14
N SER A 378 -32.12 27.20 5.15
CA SER A 378 -33.55 27.57 5.13
C SER A 378 -33.72 29.05 4.72
N GLY A 379 -33.12 29.48 3.60
CA GLY A 379 -33.12 30.87 3.22
C GLY A 379 -33.08 31.13 1.73
N LEU A 380 -33.85 30.36 0.91
CA LEU A 380 -34.12 30.74 -0.48
C LEU A 380 -35.53 30.31 -0.88
N GLY A 381 -36.46 31.22 -0.73
CA GLY A 381 -37.79 31.08 -1.35
C GLY A 381 -38.93 31.70 -0.57
N SER A 382 -38.93 33.01 -0.39
CA SER A 382 -40.19 33.78 -0.21
C SER A 382 -39.97 35.20 -0.70
N SER A 383 -40.63 35.51 -1.79
CA SER A 383 -40.80 36.86 -2.33
C SER A 383 -41.48 37.80 -1.34
N PRO A 384 -41.31 39.12 -1.47
CA PRO A 384 -41.70 40.08 -0.47
C PRO A 384 -43.18 40.44 -0.55
N SER A 385 -43.86 40.42 0.58
CA SER A 385 -45.10 41.17 0.79
C SER A 385 -45.17 41.66 2.21
N GLY A 386 -45.02 42.91 2.36
CA GLY A 386 -45.63 43.93 3.15
C GLY A 386 -45.87 43.78 4.65
N ALA A 387 -45.50 44.86 5.31
CA ALA A 387 -46.12 45.51 6.48
C ALA A 387 -45.62 45.13 7.89
N ALA A 388 -44.88 46.08 8.44
CA ALA A 388 -45.03 46.72 9.78
C ALA A 388 -45.44 45.87 10.98
N GLY A 389 -44.59 45.89 12.04
CA GLY A 389 -44.99 45.47 13.38
C GLY A 389 -43.86 45.52 14.41
N THR A 390 -43.85 46.61 15.15
CA THR A 390 -43.09 46.94 16.36
C THR A 390 -43.13 45.86 17.48
N GLY A 391 -42.08 45.79 18.29
CA GLY A 391 -42.10 45.27 19.68
C GLY A 391 -40.89 44.48 20.12
N ALA A 392 -39.94 45.09 20.74
CA ALA A 392 -39.60 45.15 22.16
C ALA A 392 -39.11 43.85 22.85
N SER A 393 -37.88 43.92 23.34
CA SER A 393 -37.38 43.57 24.67
C SER A 393 -37.41 42.11 25.19
N GLY A 394 -36.26 41.64 25.66
CA GLY A 394 -36.21 40.58 26.63
C GLY A 394 -34.81 39.98 26.85
N ALA A 395 -34.23 40.39 27.93
CA ALA A 395 -32.89 40.09 28.45
C ALA A 395 -32.76 38.72 29.13
N SER A 396 -31.53 38.37 29.33
CA SER A 396 -30.94 37.72 30.56
C SER A 396 -30.91 36.22 30.69
N GLY A 397 -29.73 35.76 31.14
CA GLY A 397 -29.44 34.66 32.05
C GLY A 397 -28.64 33.54 31.40
N GLY A 398 -27.36 33.23 31.64
CA GLY A 398 -26.67 33.19 32.91
C GLY A 398 -26.60 31.71 33.33
N GLY A 399 -25.38 31.10 33.35
CA GLY A 399 -25.24 29.77 33.93
C GLY A 399 -23.87 29.15 33.69
N ALA A 400 -22.93 29.49 34.56
CA ALA A 400 -21.64 28.82 34.70
C ALA A 400 -21.81 27.46 35.42
N GLY A 401 -21.00 26.47 35.04
CA GLY A 401 -20.93 25.19 35.73
C GLY A 401 -19.56 24.57 35.63
N THR A 402 -18.72 24.85 36.58
CA THR A 402 -17.43 24.22 36.87
C THR A 402 -17.63 22.82 37.47
N GLY A 403 -16.78 21.87 37.09
CA GLY A 403 -16.74 20.54 37.72
C GLY A 403 -15.40 19.85 37.54
N THR A 404 -14.49 20.11 38.47
CA THR A 404 -13.23 19.42 38.76
C THR A 404 -13.49 18.17 39.60
N THR A 405 -12.76 17.05 39.30
CA THR A 405 -12.20 16.02 40.20
C THR A 405 -11.55 14.99 39.31
N GLY A 406 -10.27 14.57 39.34
CA GLY A 406 -9.40 14.32 40.50
C GLY A 406 -9.44 12.83 40.83
N SER A 407 -8.45 12.02 40.34
CA SER A 407 -8.01 10.85 41.08
C SER A 407 -6.65 10.34 40.57
N THR A 408 -5.71 10.43 41.46
CA THR A 408 -4.38 9.84 41.51
C THR A 408 -4.44 8.35 41.81
N GLY A 409 -3.56 7.53 41.21
CA GLY A 409 -3.35 6.14 41.60
C GLY A 409 -1.94 5.70 41.27
N ALA A 410 -1.04 5.82 42.25
CA ALA A 410 0.31 5.25 42.19
C ALA A 410 0.28 3.76 42.50
N GLY A 411 1.14 2.97 41.82
CA GLY A 411 1.37 1.57 42.13
C GLY A 411 2.75 1.14 41.68
N ALA A 412 3.69 1.19 42.62
CA ALA A 412 5.02 0.63 42.50
C ALA A 412 4.99 -0.91 42.64
N GLY A 413 5.79 -1.60 41.85
CA GLY A 413 5.99 -3.05 41.95
C GLY A 413 7.37 -3.45 41.42
N THR A 414 8.32 -3.52 42.29
CA THR A 414 9.66 -4.10 42.14
C THR A 414 9.61 -5.62 42.04
N GLY A 415 10.41 -6.22 41.15
CA GLY A 415 10.58 -7.68 41.08
C GLY A 415 11.83 -8.07 40.28
N THR A 416 12.94 -8.13 40.97
CA THR A 416 14.23 -8.75 40.60
C THR A 416 14.14 -10.28 40.62
N THR A 417 14.87 -10.95 39.72
CA THR A 417 15.64 -12.19 39.79
C THR A 417 15.80 -12.69 38.34
N GLY A 418 16.96 -12.88 37.73
CA GLY A 418 18.13 -13.58 38.19
C GLY A 418 18.07 -15.04 37.68
N SER A 419 18.67 -15.38 36.51
CA SER A 419 19.22 -16.70 36.30
C SER A 419 20.17 -16.74 35.09
N THR A 420 21.41 -16.94 35.43
CA THR A 420 22.53 -17.35 34.59
C THR A 420 22.35 -18.79 34.14
N GLY A 421 22.64 -19.09 32.88
CA GLY A 421 22.69 -20.46 32.32
C GLY A 421 23.73 -20.57 31.22
N THR A 422 24.96 -20.82 31.59
CA THR A 422 26.06 -21.30 30.74
C THR A 422 25.77 -22.70 30.25
N GLY A 423 25.93 -22.95 28.97
CA GLY A 423 25.87 -24.28 28.37
C GLY A 423 26.73 -24.35 27.12
N ALA A 424 27.97 -24.75 27.29
CA ALA A 424 28.87 -25.15 26.21
C ALA A 424 28.58 -26.61 25.80
N SER A 425 28.62 -26.89 24.49
CA SER A 425 28.94 -28.25 23.95
C SER A 425 29.16 -28.11 22.43
N SER A 426 30.36 -28.12 21.96
CA SER A 426 31.17 -29.23 21.38
C SER A 426 30.70 -29.71 19.99
N SER A 427 31.57 -29.40 19.05
CA SER A 427 31.80 -29.92 17.70
C SER A 427 31.73 -31.42 17.54
N THR A 428 31.15 -31.91 16.43
CA THR A 428 31.66 -33.06 15.68
C THR A 428 31.24 -32.96 14.21
N SER A 429 32.22 -32.87 13.33
CA SER A 429 32.11 -33.22 11.91
C SER A 429 32.09 -34.73 11.72
N PRO A 430 31.47 -35.23 10.67
CA PRO A 430 32.03 -36.37 9.97
C PRO A 430 32.29 -36.08 8.49
N THR A 431 33.50 -36.42 8.09
CA THR A 431 33.95 -36.76 6.74
C THR A 431 33.15 -37.94 6.17
N GLY A 432 32.80 -37.85 4.89
CA GLY A 432 32.28 -38.93 4.06
C GLY A 432 31.99 -38.38 2.67
#